data_e00a2d1c40d352e14c1cc1e0c59b6348
#
_entry.id   e00a2d1c40d352e14c1cc1e0c59b6348
#
_cell.length_a   1.000
_cell.length_b   1.000
_cell.length_c   1.000
_cell.angle_alpha   90.00
_cell.angle_beta   90.00
_cell.angle_gamma   90.00
#
_symmetry.space_group_name_H-M   'P 1'
#
loop_
_entity.id
_entity.type
_entity.pdbx_description
1 polymer ?
#
loop_
_entity_poly.entity_id
_entity_poly.type
_entity_poly.pdbx_seq_one_letter_code
_entity_poly.pdbx_strand_id
1 'polypeptide(L)'
;MTAGAAPDVPALRPGACQLWWASAGDAHPRLRELLDDGERARADRLRRPAERALHLTAHALARTVAAAQLGIPAETLPLTVVCKQCGGPHGKPQPPLPLRLSWSHSGDRVVVALSLGTEIGVDVERIAPFAPETAERVLCAPERTVLAALPAARRPEGFVRYWTRKEALLKATGDGLAVAPELLHLTAPDAPPRLLSWSGPERPRLPLHLYDLDAGTGHLAALAAFGAPVRPTQHDGSALLAAVGAARGAPETSCHLPLPAAERPLAS
;
A
#
# COMPACT_ATOMS: atom_id res chain seq x y z
N MET A 1 -18.29 -12.52 27.28
CA MET A 1 -17.30 -12.53 26.19
C MET A 1 -16.75 -11.12 26.10
N THR A 2 -15.52 -10.91 26.55
CA THR A 2 -14.84 -9.61 26.49
C THR A 2 -14.68 -9.23 25.01
N ALA A 3 -15.22 -8.09 24.60
CA ALA A 3 -14.91 -7.46 23.31
C ALA A 3 -13.39 -7.36 23.22
N GLY A 4 -12.78 -8.13 22.32
CA GLY A 4 -11.33 -8.05 22.09
C GLY A 4 -11.00 -6.61 21.71
N ALA A 5 -10.02 -6.02 22.42
CA ALA A 5 -9.51 -4.71 22.03
C ALA A 5 -9.09 -4.76 20.56
N ALA A 6 -9.46 -3.71 19.80
CA ALA A 6 -8.98 -3.58 18.42
C ALA A 6 -7.45 -3.69 18.43
N PRO A 7 -6.84 -4.42 17.45
CA PRO A 7 -5.39 -4.54 17.39
C PRO A 7 -4.79 -3.14 17.31
N ASP A 8 -3.84 -2.87 18.22
CA ASP A 8 -3.18 -1.57 18.32
C ASP A 8 -2.24 -1.37 17.12
N VAL A 9 -2.26 -0.19 16.53
CA VAL A 9 -1.29 0.22 15.51
C VAL A 9 -0.07 0.80 16.23
N PRO A 10 1.08 0.12 16.26
CA PRO A 10 2.25 0.60 16.98
C PRO A 10 2.69 1.97 16.47
N ALA A 11 3.12 2.85 17.38
CA ALA A 11 3.63 4.16 17.00
C ALA A 11 4.85 4.03 16.06
N LEU A 12 4.81 4.72 14.93
CA LEU A 12 5.87 4.75 13.94
C LEU A 12 7.02 5.62 14.47
N ARG A 13 8.25 5.11 14.37
CA ARG A 13 9.47 5.79 14.86
C ARG A 13 10.34 6.21 13.67
N PRO A 14 11.14 7.28 13.79
CA PRO A 14 12.14 7.62 12.77
C PRO A 14 13.05 6.44 12.44
N GLY A 15 13.31 6.22 11.14
CA GLY A 15 14.10 5.08 10.67
C GLY A 15 13.39 3.74 10.66
N ALA A 16 12.12 3.67 11.09
CA ALA A 16 11.27 2.48 10.92
C ALA A 16 10.42 2.61 9.64
N CYS A 17 10.07 1.45 9.06
CA CYS A 17 9.05 1.32 8.02
C CYS A 17 8.11 0.19 8.42
N GLN A 18 6.85 0.50 8.69
CA GLN A 18 5.82 -0.50 8.95
C GLN A 18 5.23 -0.99 7.64
N LEU A 19 5.11 -2.30 7.50
CA LEU A 19 4.50 -2.98 6.37
C LEU A 19 3.27 -3.74 6.88
N TRP A 20 2.08 -3.35 6.41
CA TRP A 20 0.81 -3.94 6.81
C TRP A 20 0.27 -4.79 5.69
N TRP A 21 0.07 -6.08 5.95
CA TRP A 21 -0.38 -7.05 4.98
C TRP A 21 -1.85 -7.40 5.17
N ALA A 22 -2.57 -7.51 4.06
CA ALA A 22 -3.95 -7.97 4.01
C ALA A 22 -4.20 -8.77 2.73
N SER A 23 -5.41 -9.27 2.58
CA SER A 23 -5.84 -10.03 1.41
C SER A 23 -7.15 -9.48 0.83
N ALA A 24 -7.45 -9.85 -0.42
CA ALA A 24 -8.75 -9.55 -1.03
C ALA A 24 -9.93 -10.12 -0.23
N GLY A 25 -9.70 -11.21 0.54
CA GLY A 25 -10.70 -11.83 1.41
C GLY A 25 -11.10 -10.99 2.63
N ASP A 26 -10.29 -9.99 2.97
CA ASP A 26 -10.58 -9.07 4.09
C ASP A 26 -11.56 -7.95 3.68
N ALA A 27 -11.95 -7.90 2.40
CA ALA A 27 -12.90 -6.92 1.91
C ALA A 27 -14.26 -7.11 2.58
N HIS A 28 -14.76 -6.05 3.20
CA HIS A 28 -16.05 -6.03 3.86
C HIS A 28 -16.81 -4.75 3.48
N PRO A 29 -18.14 -4.79 3.23
CA PRO A 29 -18.89 -3.60 2.79
C PRO A 29 -18.70 -2.36 3.67
N ARG A 30 -18.55 -2.53 4.99
CA ARG A 30 -18.32 -1.43 5.93
C ARG A 30 -16.98 -0.72 5.75
N LEU A 31 -15.97 -1.37 5.15
CA LEU A 31 -14.70 -0.72 4.85
C LEU A 31 -14.87 0.42 3.85
N ARG A 32 -15.94 0.40 3.06
CA ARG A 32 -16.30 1.48 2.14
C ARG A 32 -16.55 2.81 2.86
N GLU A 33 -16.99 2.78 4.12
CA GLU A 33 -17.25 3.97 4.93
C GLU A 33 -15.96 4.75 5.26
N LEU A 34 -14.81 4.06 5.24
CA LEU A 34 -13.50 4.66 5.48
C LEU A 34 -12.96 5.44 4.26
N LEU A 35 -13.46 5.15 3.06
CA LEU A 35 -13.00 5.73 1.81
C LEU A 35 -13.58 7.12 1.58
N ASP A 36 -12.82 7.99 0.90
CA ASP A 36 -13.36 9.25 0.40
C ASP A 36 -14.21 9.05 -0.88
N ASP A 37 -14.84 10.12 -1.36
CA ASP A 37 -15.72 10.06 -2.52
C ASP A 37 -15.00 9.65 -3.80
N GLY A 38 -13.74 10.09 -3.98
CA GLY A 38 -12.92 9.74 -5.15
C GLY A 38 -12.56 8.25 -5.16
N GLU A 39 -12.17 7.70 -4.02
CA GLU A 39 -11.85 6.29 -3.84
C GLU A 39 -13.11 5.42 -4.01
N ARG A 40 -14.25 5.84 -3.46
CA ARG A 40 -15.55 5.18 -3.66
C ARG A 40 -15.94 5.15 -5.14
N ALA A 41 -15.86 6.30 -5.82
CA ALA A 41 -16.17 6.39 -7.23
C ALA A 41 -15.24 5.53 -8.10
N ARG A 42 -13.97 5.38 -7.70
CA ARG A 42 -13.03 4.48 -8.39
C ARG A 42 -13.40 3.01 -8.16
N ALA A 43 -13.74 2.62 -6.93
CA ALA A 43 -14.23 1.27 -6.61
C ALA A 43 -15.44 0.88 -7.46
N ASP A 44 -16.39 1.82 -7.66
CA ASP A 44 -17.62 1.59 -8.43
C ASP A 44 -17.36 1.39 -9.92
N ARG A 45 -16.27 1.96 -10.46
CA ARG A 45 -15.87 1.75 -11.87
C ARG A 45 -15.18 0.41 -12.11
N LEU A 46 -14.70 -0.27 -11.08
CA LEU A 46 -14.05 -1.57 -11.19
C LEU A 46 -15.10 -2.67 -11.49
N ARG A 47 -14.98 -3.30 -12.65
CA ARG A 47 -15.95 -4.29 -13.13
C ARG A 47 -15.80 -5.65 -12.46
N ARG A 48 -14.56 -6.05 -12.16
CA ARG A 48 -14.26 -7.36 -11.56
C ARG A 48 -14.40 -7.30 -10.05
N PRO A 49 -15.19 -8.19 -9.41
CA PRO A 49 -15.34 -8.21 -7.95
C PRO A 49 -14.03 -8.33 -7.20
N ALA A 50 -13.08 -9.14 -7.69
CA ALA A 50 -11.77 -9.31 -7.08
C ALA A 50 -10.95 -8.01 -7.10
N GLU A 51 -10.95 -7.25 -8.21
CA GLU A 51 -10.27 -5.96 -8.30
C GLU A 51 -10.88 -4.92 -7.34
N ARG A 52 -12.22 -4.95 -7.23
CA ARG A 52 -12.93 -4.08 -6.28
C ARG A 52 -12.60 -4.44 -4.84
N ALA A 53 -12.52 -5.73 -4.51
CA ALA A 53 -12.13 -6.20 -3.19
C ALA A 53 -10.69 -5.75 -2.82
N LEU A 54 -9.73 -5.92 -3.72
CA LEU A 54 -8.35 -5.46 -3.54
C LEU A 54 -8.28 -3.93 -3.35
N HIS A 55 -8.98 -3.17 -4.18
CA HIS A 55 -9.03 -1.71 -4.06
C HIS A 55 -9.61 -1.29 -2.70
N LEU A 56 -10.75 -1.85 -2.31
CA LEU A 56 -11.40 -1.56 -1.03
C LEU A 56 -10.49 -1.87 0.14
N THR A 57 -9.88 -3.07 0.15
CA THR A 57 -8.97 -3.50 1.22
C THR A 57 -7.73 -2.60 1.30
N ALA A 58 -7.09 -2.30 0.16
CA ALA A 58 -5.88 -1.48 0.13
C ALA A 58 -6.12 -0.06 0.66
N HIS A 59 -7.19 0.59 0.20
CA HIS A 59 -7.51 1.96 0.60
C HIS A 59 -7.98 2.03 2.05
N ALA A 60 -8.83 1.11 2.49
CA ALA A 60 -9.28 1.05 3.88
C ALA A 60 -8.11 0.81 4.84
N LEU A 61 -7.22 -0.14 4.51
CA LEU A 61 -6.02 -0.40 5.32
C LEU A 61 -5.10 0.81 5.37
N ALA A 62 -4.82 1.44 4.22
CA ALA A 62 -3.98 2.63 4.14
C ALA A 62 -4.51 3.76 5.01
N ARG A 63 -5.83 4.03 4.93
CA ARG A 63 -6.48 5.05 5.76
C ARG A 63 -6.43 4.69 7.24
N THR A 64 -6.74 3.44 7.60
CA THR A 64 -6.76 3.00 9.00
C THR A 64 -5.38 3.16 9.66
N VAL A 65 -4.32 2.64 9.02
CA VAL A 65 -2.98 2.68 9.63
C VAL A 65 -2.37 4.08 9.62
N ALA A 66 -2.61 4.89 8.57
CA ALA A 66 -2.11 6.25 8.50
C ALA A 66 -2.83 7.18 9.49
N ALA A 67 -4.16 7.07 9.59
CA ALA A 67 -4.96 7.84 10.53
C ALA A 67 -4.62 7.52 11.99
N ALA A 68 -4.34 6.25 12.30
CA ALA A 68 -3.89 5.84 13.63
C ALA A 68 -2.56 6.51 14.01
N GLN A 69 -1.62 6.68 13.07
CA GLN A 69 -0.37 7.41 13.33
C GLN A 69 -0.59 8.91 13.60
N LEU A 70 -1.66 9.48 13.07
CA LEU A 70 -2.02 10.89 13.21
C LEU A 70 -3.01 11.15 14.35
N GLY A 71 -3.56 10.11 14.99
CA GLY A 71 -4.55 10.22 16.05
C GLY A 71 -5.91 10.79 15.58
N ILE A 72 -6.29 10.54 14.31
CA ILE A 72 -7.54 11.01 13.70
C ILE A 72 -8.42 9.86 13.22
N PRO A 73 -9.73 10.04 13.01
CA PRO A 73 -10.59 9.04 12.38
C PRO A 73 -10.15 8.74 10.93
N ALA A 74 -10.21 7.47 10.52
CA ALA A 74 -9.70 7.02 9.22
C ALA A 74 -10.45 7.68 8.03
N GLU A 75 -11.75 7.90 8.15
CA GLU A 75 -12.59 8.56 7.15
C GLU A 75 -12.26 10.04 6.96
N THR A 76 -11.61 10.66 7.95
CA THR A 76 -11.23 12.09 7.91
C THR A 76 -9.79 12.31 7.45
N LEU A 77 -9.03 11.22 7.17
CA LEU A 77 -7.65 11.34 6.71
C LEU A 77 -7.56 12.21 5.45
N PRO A 78 -6.88 13.37 5.48
CA PRO A 78 -6.65 14.16 4.28
C PRO A 78 -5.54 13.50 3.45
N LEU A 79 -5.95 12.71 2.45
CA LEU A 79 -5.04 12.00 1.56
C LEU A 79 -5.12 12.58 0.16
N THR A 80 -4.07 13.29 -0.25
CA THR A 80 -3.98 13.83 -1.60
C THR A 80 -3.30 12.84 -2.53
N VAL A 81 -3.87 12.62 -3.70
CA VAL A 81 -3.31 11.78 -4.76
C VAL A 81 -3.30 12.59 -6.05
N VAL A 82 -2.14 13.10 -6.44
CA VAL A 82 -1.98 13.93 -7.64
C VAL A 82 -0.83 13.38 -8.48
N CYS A 83 -1.11 13.13 -9.74
CA CYS A 83 -0.10 12.75 -10.72
C CYS A 83 0.78 13.94 -11.07
N LYS A 84 2.08 13.80 -10.95
CA LYS A 84 3.05 14.85 -11.31
C LYS A 84 2.98 15.26 -12.79
N GLN A 85 2.54 14.35 -13.67
CA GLN A 85 2.53 14.58 -15.12
C GLN A 85 1.23 15.21 -15.62
N CYS A 86 0.08 14.66 -15.21
CA CYS A 86 -1.22 15.08 -15.75
C CYS A 86 -2.13 15.79 -14.74
N GLY A 87 -1.70 15.91 -13.46
CA GLY A 87 -2.52 16.49 -12.40
C GLY A 87 -3.72 15.65 -11.98
N GLY A 88 -3.95 14.50 -12.61
CA GLY A 88 -5.10 13.62 -12.33
C GLY A 88 -5.00 12.89 -10.98
N PRO A 89 -6.12 12.31 -10.49
CA PRO A 89 -6.21 11.65 -9.19
C PRO A 89 -5.62 10.22 -9.22
N HIS A 90 -4.43 10.10 -9.73
CA HIS A 90 -3.61 8.90 -9.72
C HIS A 90 -2.15 9.32 -9.57
N GLY A 91 -1.48 8.88 -8.57
CA GLY A 91 -0.09 9.27 -8.27
C GLY A 91 0.32 8.71 -6.93
N LYS A 92 1.45 9.18 -6.44
CA LYS A 92 1.91 8.80 -5.11
C LYS A 92 1.00 9.43 -4.05
N PRO A 93 0.44 8.65 -3.11
CA PRO A 93 -0.36 9.18 -2.02
C PRO A 93 0.46 10.07 -1.10
N GLN A 94 -0.10 11.19 -0.72
CA GLN A 94 0.53 12.22 0.11
C GLN A 94 -0.32 12.47 1.35
N PRO A 95 -0.08 11.74 2.46
CA PRO A 95 -0.66 12.05 3.75
C PRO A 95 -0.02 13.31 4.34
N PRO A 96 -0.56 13.88 5.44
CA PRO A 96 0.09 14.97 6.17
C PRO A 96 1.52 14.63 6.57
N LEU A 97 2.43 15.61 6.42
CA LEU A 97 3.83 15.47 6.83
C LEU A 97 3.95 15.30 8.34
N PRO A 98 4.95 14.55 8.85
CA PRO A 98 6.05 13.93 8.10
C PRO A 98 5.76 12.51 7.60
N LEU A 99 4.52 12.04 7.66
CA LEU A 99 4.15 10.68 7.25
C LEU A 99 4.38 10.47 5.74
N ARG A 100 4.87 9.28 5.39
CA ARG A 100 4.98 8.80 4.00
C ARG A 100 4.22 7.50 3.88
N LEU A 101 3.57 7.33 2.74
CA LEU A 101 2.66 6.22 2.47
C LEU A 101 2.89 5.69 1.07
N SER A 102 2.88 4.36 0.94
CA SER A 102 2.86 3.65 -0.34
C SER A 102 2.07 2.36 -0.18
N TRP A 103 1.37 1.92 -1.23
CA TRP A 103 0.70 0.63 -1.22
C TRP A 103 0.80 -0.06 -2.57
N SER A 104 0.59 -1.38 -2.55
CA SER A 104 0.44 -2.21 -3.74
C SER A 104 -0.50 -3.36 -3.47
N HIS A 105 -1.03 -3.94 -4.54
CA HIS A 105 -1.81 -5.17 -4.48
C HIS A 105 -1.67 -5.95 -5.78
N SER A 106 -1.61 -7.27 -5.69
CA SER A 106 -1.60 -8.19 -6.83
C SER A 106 -2.07 -9.57 -6.41
N GLY A 107 -2.77 -10.27 -7.30
CA GLY A 107 -3.36 -11.57 -6.98
C GLY A 107 -4.43 -11.44 -5.90
N ASP A 108 -4.13 -11.93 -4.71
CA ASP A 108 -4.96 -11.80 -3.51
C ASP A 108 -4.29 -11.00 -2.40
N ARG A 109 -3.08 -10.47 -2.62
CA ARG A 109 -2.28 -9.76 -1.61
C ARG A 109 -2.41 -8.26 -1.71
N VAL A 110 -2.41 -7.62 -0.55
CA VAL A 110 -2.34 -6.17 -0.35
C VAL A 110 -1.20 -5.88 0.61
N VAL A 111 -0.43 -4.85 0.33
CA VAL A 111 0.59 -4.31 1.24
C VAL A 111 0.48 -2.79 1.33
N VAL A 112 0.58 -2.27 2.54
CA VAL A 112 0.66 -0.83 2.84
C VAL A 112 1.94 -0.58 3.63
N ALA A 113 2.74 0.38 3.18
CA ALA A 113 3.99 0.78 3.83
C ALA A 113 3.89 2.20 4.36
N LEU A 114 4.39 2.42 5.58
CA LEU A 114 4.48 3.74 6.23
C LEU A 114 5.88 4.01 6.75
N SER A 115 6.33 5.26 6.63
CA SER A 115 7.57 5.77 7.25
C SER A 115 7.41 7.22 7.70
N LEU A 116 8.35 7.71 8.52
CA LEU A 116 8.42 9.12 8.89
C LEU A 116 9.60 9.80 8.17
N GLY A 117 9.29 10.80 7.36
CA GLY A 117 10.28 11.64 6.67
C GLY A 117 11.07 10.98 5.53
N THR A 118 11.12 9.66 5.47
CA THR A 118 11.84 8.92 4.42
C THR A 118 10.87 8.58 3.28
N GLU A 119 11.21 8.99 2.06
CA GLU A 119 10.43 8.62 0.88
C GLU A 119 10.53 7.11 0.63
N ILE A 120 9.38 6.45 0.52
CA ILE A 120 9.27 5.00 0.33
C ILE A 120 8.37 4.66 -0.85
N GLY A 121 8.59 3.46 -1.40
CA GLY A 121 7.70 2.81 -2.35
C GLY A 121 7.69 1.31 -2.09
N VAL A 122 6.52 0.70 -2.07
CA VAL A 122 6.35 -0.75 -1.90
C VAL A 122 5.62 -1.32 -3.11
N ASP A 123 6.06 -2.50 -3.53
CA ASP A 123 5.37 -3.25 -4.56
C ASP A 123 5.24 -4.73 -4.18
N VAL A 124 4.12 -5.35 -4.58
CA VAL A 124 3.84 -6.78 -4.46
C VAL A 124 3.24 -7.29 -5.75
N GLU A 125 3.73 -8.45 -6.22
CA GLU A 125 3.23 -9.08 -7.43
C GLU A 125 3.10 -10.59 -7.29
N ARG A 126 2.02 -11.13 -7.85
CA ARG A 126 1.86 -12.58 -7.98
C ARG A 126 2.80 -13.11 -9.04
N ILE A 127 3.49 -14.22 -8.74
CA ILE A 127 4.32 -14.92 -9.71
C ILE A 127 3.40 -15.52 -10.78
N ALA A 128 3.56 -15.06 -12.03
CA ALA A 128 2.77 -15.51 -13.17
C ALA A 128 3.62 -15.52 -14.43
N PRO A 129 3.28 -16.32 -15.45
CA PRO A 129 3.88 -16.23 -16.78
C PRO A 129 3.76 -14.80 -17.33
N PHE A 130 4.73 -14.38 -18.11
CA PHE A 130 4.79 -13.07 -18.76
C PHE A 130 5.06 -13.22 -20.26
N ALA A 131 4.61 -12.26 -21.05
CA ALA A 131 4.91 -12.20 -22.47
C ALA A 131 6.34 -11.68 -22.70
N PRO A 132 7.09 -12.20 -23.70
CA PRO A 132 8.44 -11.73 -24.01
C PRO A 132 8.54 -10.21 -24.19
N GLU A 133 7.56 -9.61 -24.86
CA GLU A 133 7.47 -8.17 -25.11
C GLU A 133 7.35 -7.35 -23.81
N THR A 134 6.78 -7.95 -22.77
CA THR A 134 6.74 -7.32 -21.44
C THR A 134 8.14 -7.24 -20.84
N ALA A 135 8.92 -8.31 -20.96
CA ALA A 135 10.31 -8.31 -20.49
C ALA A 135 11.16 -7.28 -21.25
N GLU A 136 10.94 -7.09 -22.54
CA GLU A 136 11.66 -6.08 -23.34
C GLU A 136 11.41 -4.66 -22.86
N ARG A 137 10.19 -4.35 -22.45
CA ARG A 137 9.79 -3.02 -21.94
C ARG A 137 10.17 -2.77 -20.49
N VAL A 138 10.40 -3.83 -19.72
CA VAL A 138 10.68 -3.72 -18.28
C VAL A 138 12.17 -3.86 -17.98
N LEU A 139 12.88 -4.75 -18.68
CA LEU A 139 14.25 -5.14 -18.36
C LEU A 139 15.25 -4.46 -19.30
N CYS A 140 16.34 -3.96 -18.75
CA CYS A 140 17.50 -3.55 -19.57
C CYS A 140 18.20 -4.77 -20.18
N ALA A 141 19.06 -4.55 -21.17
CA ALA A 141 19.73 -5.65 -21.90
C ALA A 141 20.51 -6.64 -20.99
N PRO A 142 21.31 -6.18 -20.00
CA PRO A 142 21.96 -7.10 -19.06
C PRO A 142 20.99 -7.96 -18.26
N GLU A 143 19.87 -7.39 -17.79
CA GLU A 143 18.86 -8.11 -17.02
C GLU A 143 18.14 -9.17 -17.87
N ARG A 144 17.86 -8.88 -19.15
CA ARG A 144 17.30 -9.86 -20.09
C ARG A 144 18.25 -11.04 -20.30
N THR A 145 19.56 -10.79 -20.39
CA THR A 145 20.58 -11.84 -20.50
C THR A 145 20.56 -12.73 -19.26
N VAL A 146 20.54 -12.15 -18.07
CA VAL A 146 20.45 -12.90 -16.80
C VAL A 146 19.16 -13.73 -16.75
N LEU A 147 18.00 -13.11 -17.09
CA LEU A 147 16.73 -13.81 -17.09
C LEU A 147 16.69 -14.99 -18.05
N ALA A 148 17.24 -14.82 -19.27
CA ALA A 148 17.31 -15.87 -20.28
C ALA A 148 18.19 -17.04 -19.85
N ALA A 149 19.22 -16.80 -19.05
CA ALA A 149 20.11 -17.82 -18.50
C ALA A 149 19.46 -18.65 -17.37
N LEU A 150 18.37 -18.17 -16.76
CA LEU A 150 17.65 -18.94 -15.74
C LEU A 150 16.94 -20.16 -16.36
N PRO A 151 16.81 -21.29 -15.63
CA PRO A 151 15.94 -22.38 -16.01
C PRO A 151 14.54 -21.87 -16.35
N ALA A 152 13.89 -22.42 -17.38
CA ALA A 152 12.59 -21.93 -17.86
C ALA A 152 11.53 -21.82 -16.74
N ALA A 153 11.50 -22.80 -15.82
CA ALA A 153 10.59 -22.80 -14.68
C ALA A 153 10.83 -21.64 -13.68
N ARG A 154 12.04 -21.08 -13.63
CA ARG A 154 12.40 -19.98 -12.73
C ARG A 154 12.29 -18.59 -13.36
N ARG A 155 12.10 -18.51 -14.68
CA ARG A 155 12.00 -17.22 -15.37
C ARG A 155 10.83 -16.35 -14.91
N PRO A 156 9.60 -16.89 -14.66
CA PRO A 156 8.52 -16.09 -14.11
C PRO A 156 8.88 -15.45 -12.77
N GLU A 157 9.47 -16.21 -11.85
CA GLU A 157 9.93 -15.69 -10.56
C GLU A 157 11.02 -14.62 -10.75
N GLY A 158 12.02 -14.88 -11.59
CA GLY A 158 13.10 -13.94 -11.88
C GLY A 158 12.59 -12.63 -12.49
N PHE A 159 11.63 -12.70 -13.42
CA PHE A 159 10.99 -11.51 -13.99
C PHE A 159 10.25 -10.71 -12.94
N VAL A 160 9.38 -11.36 -12.15
CA VAL A 160 8.58 -10.69 -11.11
C VAL A 160 9.48 -10.07 -10.03
N ARG A 161 10.64 -10.69 -9.71
CA ARG A 161 11.62 -10.11 -8.79
C ARG A 161 12.19 -8.78 -9.32
N TYR A 162 12.57 -8.73 -10.59
CA TYR A 162 12.99 -7.48 -11.21
C TYR A 162 11.86 -6.43 -11.21
N TRP A 163 10.68 -6.85 -11.60
CA TRP A 163 9.51 -5.97 -11.72
C TRP A 163 9.17 -5.31 -10.38
N THR A 164 9.00 -6.10 -9.30
CA THR A 164 8.67 -5.56 -7.97
C THR A 164 9.73 -4.60 -7.45
N ARG A 165 11.02 -4.89 -7.66
CA ARG A 165 12.12 -3.99 -7.28
C ARG A 165 12.07 -2.67 -8.05
N LYS A 166 11.79 -2.69 -9.36
CA LYS A 166 11.67 -1.48 -10.19
C LYS A 166 10.45 -0.66 -9.84
N GLU A 167 9.28 -1.30 -9.69
CA GLU A 167 8.06 -0.64 -9.27
C GLU A 167 8.19 0.01 -7.89
N ALA A 168 8.81 -0.66 -6.93
CA ALA A 168 9.08 -0.07 -5.63
C ALA A 168 9.93 1.21 -5.74
N LEU A 169 10.95 1.23 -6.61
CA LEU A 169 11.75 2.42 -6.90
C LEU A 169 10.92 3.54 -7.50
N LEU A 170 10.15 3.24 -8.54
CA LEU A 170 9.33 4.22 -9.26
C LEU A 170 8.19 4.78 -8.38
N LYS A 171 7.64 3.96 -7.48
CA LYS A 171 6.68 4.40 -6.46
C LYS A 171 7.34 5.30 -5.41
N ALA A 172 8.58 4.99 -5.01
CA ALA A 172 9.29 5.79 -4.04
C ALA A 172 9.59 7.20 -4.55
N THR A 173 9.98 7.36 -5.84
CA THR A 173 10.16 8.68 -6.47
C THR A 173 8.83 9.38 -6.76
N GLY A 174 7.75 8.63 -6.90
CA GLY A 174 6.45 9.15 -7.30
C GLY A 174 6.35 9.45 -8.79
N ASP A 175 7.31 9.01 -9.60
CA ASP A 175 7.31 9.21 -11.06
C ASP A 175 6.48 8.13 -11.76
N GLY A 176 6.30 6.97 -11.12
CA GLY A 176 5.56 5.84 -11.69
C GLY A 176 6.13 5.46 -13.07
N LEU A 177 5.28 4.99 -13.96
CA LEU A 177 5.66 4.59 -15.33
C LEU A 177 5.97 5.77 -16.29
N ALA A 178 6.07 6.99 -15.77
CA ALA A 178 6.65 8.11 -16.48
C ALA A 178 8.13 7.90 -16.80
N VAL A 179 8.80 7.19 -15.92
CA VAL A 179 10.17 6.70 -16.13
C VAL A 179 10.06 5.26 -16.63
N ALA A 180 10.63 5.01 -17.80
CA ALA A 180 10.64 3.67 -18.38
C ALA A 180 11.47 2.71 -17.50
N PRO A 181 10.89 1.57 -17.06
CA PRO A 181 11.57 0.67 -16.13
C PRO A 181 12.90 0.11 -16.66
N GLU A 182 13.07 -0.02 -17.97
CA GLU A 182 14.33 -0.49 -18.58
C GLU A 182 15.49 0.48 -18.38
N LEU A 183 15.26 1.73 -17.98
CA LEU A 183 16.30 2.68 -17.60
C LEU A 183 16.96 2.37 -16.25
N LEU A 184 16.35 1.51 -15.44
CA LEU A 184 16.86 1.06 -14.15
C LEU A 184 17.57 -0.28 -14.33
N HIS A 185 18.85 -0.35 -13.98
CA HIS A 185 19.62 -1.60 -13.97
C HIS A 185 19.82 -2.07 -12.53
N LEU A 186 19.35 -3.26 -12.23
CA LEU A 186 19.37 -3.86 -10.89
C LEU A 186 20.30 -5.08 -10.83
N THR A 187 20.67 -5.47 -9.62
CA THR A 187 21.34 -6.76 -9.38
C THR A 187 20.45 -7.93 -9.79
N ALA A 188 21.07 -9.07 -10.09
CA ALA A 188 20.39 -10.32 -10.45
C ALA A 188 19.30 -10.71 -9.40
N PRO A 189 18.27 -11.46 -9.82
CA PRO A 189 17.15 -11.82 -8.92
C PRO A 189 17.57 -12.52 -7.63
N ASP A 190 18.61 -13.35 -7.68
CA ASP A 190 19.13 -14.13 -6.54
C ASP A 190 20.15 -13.35 -5.70
N ALA A 191 20.58 -12.16 -6.16
CA ALA A 191 21.53 -11.32 -5.45
C ALA A 191 20.83 -10.33 -4.52
N PRO A 192 21.51 -9.86 -3.45
CA PRO A 192 20.99 -8.79 -2.62
C PRO A 192 20.54 -7.60 -3.47
N PRO A 193 19.34 -7.03 -3.23
CA PRO A 193 18.75 -6.03 -4.10
C PRO A 193 19.55 -4.72 -4.09
N ARG A 194 19.98 -4.26 -5.26
CA ARG A 194 20.68 -2.98 -5.45
C ARG A 194 20.34 -2.36 -6.80
N LEU A 195 20.27 -1.06 -6.84
CA LEU A 195 20.31 -0.29 -8.09
C LEU A 195 21.78 -0.14 -8.52
N LEU A 196 22.13 -0.67 -9.69
CA LEU A 196 23.47 -0.56 -10.27
C LEU A 196 23.63 0.73 -11.07
N SER A 197 22.62 1.05 -11.90
CA SER A 197 22.57 2.31 -12.65
C SER A 197 21.15 2.76 -12.93
N TRP A 198 20.98 4.06 -13.14
CA TRP A 198 19.74 4.69 -13.58
C TRP A 198 20.08 5.64 -14.74
N SER A 199 19.65 5.29 -15.95
CA SER A 199 20.00 5.96 -17.19
C SER A 199 18.96 7.02 -17.61
N GLY A 200 18.41 7.78 -16.67
CA GLY A 200 17.40 8.79 -16.95
C GLY A 200 17.68 10.11 -16.22
N PRO A 201 17.08 11.22 -16.70
CA PRO A 201 17.26 12.54 -16.08
C PRO A 201 16.65 12.59 -14.66
N GLU A 202 15.68 11.75 -14.40
CA GLU A 202 14.93 11.70 -13.13
C GLU A 202 15.65 10.93 -12.00
N ARG A 203 16.95 10.64 -12.17
CA ARG A 203 17.71 9.92 -11.14
C ARG A 203 17.71 10.68 -9.82
N PRO A 204 17.21 10.07 -8.72
CA PRO A 204 17.29 10.69 -7.40
C PRO A 204 18.73 10.93 -6.98
N ARG A 205 18.99 12.08 -6.37
CA ARG A 205 20.34 12.44 -5.87
C ARG A 205 20.64 11.84 -4.50
N LEU A 206 19.64 11.31 -3.79
CA LEU A 206 19.77 10.74 -2.47
C LEU A 206 20.18 9.24 -2.54
N PRO A 207 20.89 8.74 -1.52
CA PRO A 207 21.14 7.31 -1.39
C PRO A 207 19.83 6.51 -1.50
N LEU A 208 19.93 5.31 -2.06
CA LEU A 208 18.79 4.44 -2.30
C LEU A 208 19.03 3.10 -1.63
N HIS A 209 18.00 2.61 -0.95
CA HIS A 209 17.99 1.34 -0.27
C HIS A 209 16.85 0.49 -0.80
N LEU A 210 17.15 -0.76 -1.18
CA LEU A 210 16.18 -1.74 -1.65
C LEU A 210 16.14 -2.93 -0.70
N TYR A 211 14.95 -3.46 -0.50
CA TYR A 211 14.69 -4.62 0.35
C TYR A 211 13.74 -5.56 -0.37
N ASP A 212 14.09 -6.84 -0.45
CA ASP A 212 13.13 -7.88 -0.77
C ASP A 212 12.31 -8.19 0.48
N LEU A 213 11.01 -8.37 0.31
CA LEU A 213 10.08 -8.65 1.39
C LEU A 213 9.50 -10.05 1.25
N ASP A 214 9.17 -10.68 2.37
CA ASP A 214 8.39 -11.91 2.38
C ASP A 214 6.90 -11.56 2.19
N ALA A 215 6.38 -11.90 1.02
CA ALA A 215 4.97 -11.70 0.66
C ALA A 215 4.13 -12.99 0.78
N GLY A 216 4.73 -14.08 1.26
CA GLY A 216 4.12 -15.40 1.30
C GLY A 216 4.17 -16.14 -0.05
N THR A 217 3.67 -17.36 -0.05
CA THR A 217 3.74 -18.27 -1.20
C THR A 217 3.10 -17.67 -2.45
N GLY A 218 3.77 -17.80 -3.58
CA GLY A 218 3.26 -17.37 -4.90
C GLY A 218 3.33 -15.88 -5.18
N HIS A 219 3.89 -15.07 -4.26
CA HIS A 219 4.07 -13.63 -4.43
C HIS A 219 5.51 -13.22 -4.14
N LEU A 220 5.93 -12.12 -4.74
CA LEU A 220 7.17 -11.43 -4.44
C LEU A 220 6.87 -9.97 -4.15
N ALA A 221 7.66 -9.36 -3.27
CA ALA A 221 7.50 -7.95 -2.96
C ALA A 221 8.85 -7.29 -2.72
N ALA A 222 8.88 -5.98 -2.89
CA ALA A 222 10.04 -5.15 -2.64
C ALA A 222 9.65 -3.82 -2.00
N LEU A 223 10.54 -3.28 -1.20
CA LEU A 223 10.48 -1.94 -0.62
C LEU A 223 11.68 -1.13 -1.11
N ALA A 224 11.46 0.10 -1.52
CA ALA A 224 12.50 1.08 -1.78
C ALA A 224 12.40 2.24 -0.78
N ALA A 225 13.55 2.77 -0.35
CA ALA A 225 13.64 3.94 0.50
C ALA A 225 14.72 4.89 -0.01
N PHE A 226 14.46 6.20 -0.01
CA PHE A 226 15.40 7.25 -0.43
C PHE A 226 15.89 8.07 0.75
N GLY A 227 17.20 8.31 0.81
CA GLY A 227 17.88 9.06 1.87
C GLY A 227 18.45 8.11 2.91
N ALA A 228 17.87 8.04 4.09
CA ALA A 228 18.31 7.12 5.14
C ALA A 228 17.76 5.70 4.95
N PRO A 229 18.51 4.65 5.34
CA PRO A 229 17.99 3.31 5.38
C PRO A 229 16.83 3.21 6.38
N VAL A 230 15.87 2.32 6.12
CA VAL A 230 14.76 2.05 7.03
C VAL A 230 14.85 0.62 7.58
N ARG A 231 14.21 0.37 8.70
CA ARG A 231 14.05 -0.98 9.28
C ARG A 231 12.61 -1.44 9.01
N PRO A 232 12.39 -2.34 8.04
CA PRO A 232 11.06 -2.86 7.76
C PRO A 232 10.58 -3.76 8.92
N THR A 233 9.34 -3.57 9.35
CA THR A 233 8.62 -4.45 10.28
C THR A 233 7.29 -4.84 9.65
N GLN A 234 6.93 -6.13 9.74
CA GLN A 234 5.70 -6.64 9.13
C GLN A 234 4.60 -6.82 10.16
N HIS A 235 3.38 -6.44 9.81
CA HIS A 235 2.19 -6.44 10.66
C HIS A 235 1.00 -7.07 9.95
N ASP A 236 0.08 -7.64 10.72
CA ASP A 236 -1.17 -8.22 10.23
C ASP A 236 -2.24 -7.13 10.08
N GLY A 237 -2.50 -6.74 8.83
CA GLY A 237 -3.55 -5.79 8.47
C GLY A 237 -4.95 -6.44 8.42
N SER A 238 -5.04 -7.76 8.19
CA SER A 238 -6.31 -8.48 8.16
C SER A 238 -7.01 -8.43 9.52
N ALA A 239 -6.26 -8.67 10.61
CA ALA A 239 -6.77 -8.56 11.98
C ALA A 239 -7.25 -7.14 12.29
N LEU A 240 -6.51 -6.12 11.82
CA LEU A 240 -6.88 -4.71 12.00
C LEU A 240 -8.20 -4.38 11.27
N LEU A 241 -8.34 -4.79 10.01
CA LEU A 241 -9.56 -4.54 9.22
C LEU A 241 -10.78 -5.28 9.79
N ALA A 242 -10.59 -6.50 10.26
CA ALA A 242 -11.66 -7.26 10.92
C ALA A 242 -12.18 -6.55 12.18
N ALA A 243 -11.29 -6.00 12.99
CA ALA A 243 -11.66 -5.24 14.19
C ALA A 243 -12.41 -3.94 13.84
N VAL A 244 -11.99 -3.22 12.80
CA VAL A 244 -12.71 -2.02 12.29
C VAL A 244 -14.12 -2.39 11.83
N GLY A 245 -14.25 -3.50 11.08
CA GLY A 245 -15.55 -4.01 10.65
C GLY A 245 -16.49 -4.37 11.81
N ALA A 246 -15.95 -4.94 12.89
CA ALA A 246 -16.71 -5.34 14.08
C ALA A 246 -17.13 -4.14 14.95
N ALA A 247 -16.22 -3.19 15.19
CA ALA A 247 -16.47 -2.01 16.05
C ALA A 247 -17.61 -1.13 15.53
N ARG A 248 -17.72 -0.95 14.22
CA ARG A 248 -18.80 -0.19 13.57
C ARG A 248 -20.12 -0.99 13.47
N GLY A 249 -20.15 -2.21 13.97
CA GLY A 249 -21.32 -3.11 13.95
C GLY A 249 -22.10 -3.20 15.25
N ALA A 250 -21.63 -2.59 16.33
CA ALA A 250 -22.42 -2.49 17.55
C ALA A 250 -23.60 -1.54 17.29
N PRO A 251 -24.88 -1.95 17.59
CA PRO A 251 -26.00 -1.03 17.49
C PRO A 251 -25.74 0.15 18.41
N GLU A 252 -25.95 1.38 17.91
CA GLU A 252 -26.03 2.56 18.76
C GLU A 252 -27.11 2.28 19.79
N THR A 253 -26.72 2.03 21.02
CA THR A 253 -27.65 1.98 22.14
C THR A 253 -28.13 3.40 22.32
N SER A 254 -29.28 3.71 21.72
CA SER A 254 -29.98 4.98 21.89
C SER A 254 -30.23 5.16 23.37
N CYS A 255 -29.41 5.95 24.03
CA CYS A 255 -29.60 6.38 25.38
C CYS A 255 -30.71 7.45 25.35
N HIS A 256 -31.96 7.01 25.30
CA HIS A 256 -33.08 7.86 25.59
C HIS A 256 -33.01 8.26 27.06
N LEU A 257 -32.43 9.41 27.35
CA LEU A 257 -32.66 10.10 28.61
C LEU A 257 -34.16 10.49 28.66
N PRO A 258 -34.93 10.05 29.65
CA PRO A 258 -36.29 10.51 29.78
C PRO A 258 -36.29 12.02 30.08
N LEU A 259 -37.02 12.78 29.25
CA LEU A 259 -37.28 14.18 29.48
C LEU A 259 -38.02 14.33 30.84
N PRO A 260 -37.64 15.28 31.70
CA PRO A 260 -38.39 15.55 32.95
C PRO A 260 -39.81 16.00 32.61
N ALA A 261 -40.76 15.39 33.32
CA ALA A 261 -42.16 15.71 33.18
C ALA A 261 -42.40 17.21 33.45
N ALA A 262 -43.07 17.85 32.50
CA ALA A 262 -43.50 19.25 32.66
C ALA A 262 -44.47 19.39 33.86
N GLU A 263 -44.09 20.17 34.85
CA GLU A 263 -44.98 20.58 35.96
C GLU A 263 -46.16 21.35 35.39
N ARG A 264 -47.38 20.90 35.74
CA ARG A 264 -48.63 21.64 35.47
C ARG A 264 -48.69 22.86 36.38
N PRO A 265 -49.06 24.04 35.90
CA PRO A 265 -49.32 25.16 36.76
C PRO A 265 -50.62 24.94 37.55
N LEU A 266 -50.56 25.19 38.88
CA LEU A 266 -51.70 25.24 39.77
C LEU A 266 -52.55 26.51 39.42
N ALA A 267 -53.83 26.26 39.17
CA ALA A 267 -54.82 27.32 39.03
C ALA A 267 -55.14 27.91 40.40
N SER A 268 -55.20 29.25 40.45
CA SER A 268 -55.89 30.04 41.42
C SER A 268 -56.72 31.10 40.72
#